data_0206d79972b30cfa662e05ddc6a1f55c
#
_entry.id   0206d79972b30cfa662e05ddc6a1f55c
#
_cell.length_a   1.000
_cell.length_b   1.000
_cell.length_c   1.000
_cell.angle_alpha   90.00
_cell.angle_beta   90.00
_cell.angle_gamma   90.00
#
_symmetry.space_group_name_H-M   'P 1'
#
loop_
_entity.id
_entity.type
_entity.pdbx_description
1 polymer ?
#
loop_
_entity_poly.entity_id
_entity_poly.type
_entity_poly.pdbx_seq_one_letter_code
_entity_poly.pdbx_strand_id
1 'polypeptide(L)'
;VIEVLPNTVMQVKTVETDGYSAIQVGMVDKKESRSNKPEMGRAKKANTTPKRFLKEIRDYDGTVNIGDVITANTFEVGDVVDVTGTSKGHGFTGVIKRHNQSRGPETHGSRYHRRPGSLGTMLPKRVLKGKKLSGHMGVDTVTIQNLEIIDVNESEGYILVSGNVPGAKNSVVFIKSAVKNSRKKNPKEIITYEEETPIVEETAEVAEEKAEAPVETNDAADTIESENN
;
A
#
# COMPACT_ATOMS: atom_id res chain seq x y z
N VAL A 1 7.02 1.60 -2.97
CA VAL A 1 6.98 0.20 -2.52
C VAL A 1 5.54 -0.17 -2.21
N ILE A 2 5.08 -1.31 -2.74
CA ILE A 2 3.76 -1.87 -2.49
C ILE A 2 3.96 -3.26 -1.90
N GLU A 3 3.46 -3.48 -0.68
CA GLU A 3 3.44 -4.79 -0.04
C GLU A 3 2.36 -5.65 -0.68
N VAL A 4 2.72 -6.85 -1.10
CA VAL A 4 1.81 -7.82 -1.72
C VAL A 4 1.59 -8.97 -0.75
N LEU A 5 0.47 -8.91 -0.06
CA LEU A 5 0.02 -10.02 0.77
C LEU A 5 -0.55 -11.15 -0.10
N PRO A 6 -0.49 -12.41 0.34
CA PRO A 6 -1.08 -13.52 -0.40
C PRO A 6 -2.59 -13.28 -0.63
N ASN A 7 -3.01 -13.30 -1.88
CA ASN A 7 -4.39 -13.11 -2.30
C ASN A 7 -5.03 -14.48 -2.58
N THR A 8 -5.99 -14.88 -1.76
CA THR A 8 -6.67 -16.16 -1.93
C THR A 8 -7.89 -16.03 -2.82
N VAL A 9 -8.06 -16.94 -3.78
CA VAL A 9 -9.25 -17.01 -4.65
C VAL A 9 -10.41 -17.58 -3.83
N MET A 10 -11.40 -16.73 -3.57
CA MET A 10 -12.56 -17.08 -2.73
C MET A 10 -13.71 -17.65 -3.56
N GLN A 11 -13.85 -17.24 -4.82
CA GLN A 11 -14.91 -17.67 -5.72
C GLN A 11 -14.48 -17.46 -7.17
N VAL A 12 -14.82 -18.41 -8.02
CA VAL A 12 -14.73 -18.29 -9.48
C VAL A 12 -16.14 -18.16 -10.00
N LYS A 13 -16.41 -17.14 -10.81
CA LYS A 13 -17.68 -16.86 -11.45
C LYS A 13 -17.59 -17.20 -12.92
N THR A 14 -18.60 -17.89 -13.42
CA THR A 14 -18.71 -18.30 -14.83
C THR A 14 -19.92 -17.66 -15.50
N VAL A 15 -19.86 -17.57 -16.82
CA VAL A 15 -20.98 -17.00 -17.61
C VAL A 15 -22.28 -17.78 -17.41
N GLU A 16 -22.17 -19.10 -17.19
CA GLU A 16 -23.35 -19.98 -17.03
C GLU A 16 -24.08 -19.74 -15.71
N THR A 17 -23.33 -19.53 -14.61
CA THR A 17 -23.92 -19.40 -13.27
C THR A 17 -24.19 -17.95 -12.86
N ASP A 18 -23.29 -17.04 -13.20
CA ASP A 18 -23.30 -15.64 -12.73
C ASP A 18 -23.56 -14.62 -13.84
N GLY A 19 -23.58 -15.07 -15.12
CA GLY A 19 -23.79 -14.21 -16.29
C GLY A 19 -22.55 -13.45 -16.75
N TYR A 20 -21.42 -13.60 -16.08
CA TYR A 20 -20.12 -13.02 -16.47
C TYR A 20 -18.96 -13.81 -15.89
N SER A 21 -17.81 -13.71 -16.53
CA SER A 21 -16.57 -14.34 -16.05
C SER A 21 -15.83 -13.40 -15.10
N ALA A 22 -15.50 -13.87 -13.89
CA ALA A 22 -14.70 -13.14 -12.93
C ALA A 22 -14.14 -14.07 -11.85
N ILE A 23 -13.06 -13.64 -11.22
CA ILE A 23 -12.55 -14.24 -9.99
C ILE A 23 -12.72 -13.27 -8.83
N GLN A 24 -13.11 -13.78 -7.67
CA GLN A 24 -13.16 -13.00 -6.44
C GLN A 24 -11.95 -13.36 -5.59
N VAL A 25 -11.08 -12.38 -5.36
CA VAL A 25 -9.88 -12.54 -4.52
C VAL A 25 -10.07 -11.88 -3.17
N GLY A 26 -9.50 -12.52 -2.14
CA GLY A 26 -9.55 -12.05 -0.77
C GLY A 26 -8.17 -11.82 -0.19
N MET A 27 -8.00 -10.72 0.55
CA MET A 27 -6.75 -10.31 1.17
C MET A 27 -6.98 -9.94 2.65
N VAL A 28 -5.98 -10.18 3.49
CA VAL A 28 -5.97 -9.93 4.94
C VAL A 28 -7.02 -10.73 5.69
N ASP A 29 -6.58 -11.52 6.64
CA ASP A 29 -7.44 -12.34 7.47
C ASP A 29 -8.31 -11.51 8.42
N LYS A 30 -9.53 -11.94 8.59
CA LYS A 30 -10.51 -11.34 9.50
C LYS A 30 -10.85 -12.36 10.60
N LYS A 31 -10.90 -11.91 11.84
CA LYS A 31 -11.30 -12.78 12.96
C LYS A 31 -12.71 -13.33 12.73
N GLU A 32 -12.92 -14.62 12.96
CA GLU A 32 -14.21 -15.29 12.79
C GLU A 32 -15.33 -14.65 13.63
N SER A 33 -15.00 -14.22 14.86
CA SER A 33 -15.95 -13.53 15.75
C SER A 33 -16.49 -12.21 15.19
N ARG A 34 -15.81 -11.62 14.22
CA ARG A 34 -16.22 -10.39 13.53
C ARG A 34 -16.83 -10.65 12.15
N SER A 35 -16.97 -11.91 11.76
CA SER A 35 -17.43 -12.29 10.42
C SER A 35 -18.88 -12.74 10.46
N ASN A 36 -19.63 -12.39 9.42
CA ASN A 36 -21.02 -12.79 9.26
C ASN A 36 -21.13 -14.22 8.72
N LYS A 37 -22.27 -14.90 8.93
CA LYS A 37 -22.51 -16.27 8.42
C LYS A 37 -22.23 -16.42 6.92
N PRO A 38 -22.64 -15.50 6.01
CA PRO A 38 -22.30 -15.60 4.58
C PRO A 38 -20.79 -15.49 4.29
N GLU A 39 -20.06 -14.64 5.02
CA GLU A 39 -18.60 -14.52 4.87
C GLU A 39 -17.91 -15.81 5.29
N MET A 40 -18.33 -16.40 6.42
CA MET A 40 -17.83 -17.68 6.89
C MET A 40 -18.16 -18.81 5.91
N GLY A 41 -19.35 -18.81 5.30
CA GLY A 41 -19.74 -19.80 4.29
C GLY A 41 -18.87 -19.76 3.04
N ARG A 42 -18.50 -18.56 2.58
CA ARG A 42 -17.55 -18.39 1.46
C ARG A 42 -16.14 -18.85 1.83
N ALA A 43 -15.67 -18.49 3.01
CA ALA A 43 -14.35 -18.89 3.50
C ALA A 43 -14.24 -20.43 3.62
N LYS A 44 -15.27 -21.09 4.13
CA LYS A 44 -15.32 -22.57 4.19
C LYS A 44 -15.26 -23.23 2.81
N LYS A 45 -15.93 -22.66 1.80
CA LYS A 45 -15.88 -23.18 0.41
C LYS A 45 -14.47 -23.07 -0.19
N ALA A 46 -13.72 -22.04 0.20
CA ALA A 46 -12.36 -21.80 -0.25
C ALA A 46 -11.30 -22.44 0.68
N ASN A 47 -11.71 -23.21 1.69
CA ASN A 47 -10.83 -23.79 2.72
C ASN A 47 -9.87 -22.79 3.37
N THR A 48 -10.36 -21.56 3.60
CA THR A 48 -9.55 -20.46 4.15
C THR A 48 -10.27 -19.74 5.29
N THR A 49 -9.55 -18.84 5.95
CA THR A 49 -10.13 -17.91 6.92
C THR A 49 -10.93 -16.80 6.22
N PRO A 50 -11.94 -16.20 6.87
CA PRO A 50 -12.64 -15.06 6.32
C PRO A 50 -11.67 -13.91 6.02
N LYS A 51 -11.84 -13.25 4.87
CA LYS A 51 -10.96 -12.17 4.42
C LYS A 51 -11.60 -10.79 4.66
N ARG A 52 -10.76 -9.81 4.97
CA ARG A 52 -11.20 -8.44 5.25
C ARG A 52 -11.55 -7.67 3.98
N PHE A 53 -10.73 -7.80 2.95
CA PHE A 53 -10.91 -7.14 1.67
C PHE A 53 -11.21 -8.17 0.61
N LEU A 54 -12.30 -7.94 -0.11
CA LEU A 54 -12.73 -8.77 -1.23
C LEU A 54 -12.84 -7.90 -2.47
N LYS A 55 -12.27 -8.35 -3.57
CA LYS A 55 -12.34 -7.65 -4.85
C LYS A 55 -12.58 -8.65 -5.98
N GLU A 56 -13.42 -8.26 -6.92
CA GLU A 56 -13.64 -9.03 -8.15
C GLU A 56 -12.74 -8.50 -9.28
N ILE A 57 -12.12 -9.43 -9.98
CA ILE A 57 -11.34 -9.19 -11.18
C ILE A 57 -12.12 -9.85 -12.32
N ARG A 58 -12.60 -9.03 -13.24
CA ARG A 58 -13.31 -9.48 -14.44
C ARG A 58 -12.31 -9.82 -15.54
N ASP A 59 -12.73 -10.73 -16.42
CA ASP A 59 -11.97 -11.10 -17.61
C ASP A 59 -10.52 -11.50 -17.28
N TYR A 60 -10.39 -12.38 -16.27
CA TYR A 60 -9.10 -12.92 -15.88
C TYR A 60 -8.71 -14.06 -16.83
N ASP A 61 -7.58 -13.92 -17.51
CA ASP A 61 -7.13 -14.85 -18.55
C ASP A 61 -6.48 -16.14 -18.00
N GLY A 62 -6.26 -16.23 -16.69
CA GLY A 62 -5.65 -17.40 -16.05
C GLY A 62 -6.67 -18.44 -15.61
N THR A 63 -6.27 -19.71 -15.66
CA THR A 63 -7.03 -20.81 -15.04
C THR A 63 -6.69 -20.85 -13.57
N VAL A 64 -7.63 -20.49 -12.70
CA VAL A 64 -7.49 -20.55 -11.25
C VAL A 64 -8.62 -21.31 -10.61
N ASN A 65 -8.32 -22.02 -9.55
CA ASN A 65 -9.31 -22.75 -8.76
C ASN A 65 -9.62 -22.01 -7.46
N ILE A 66 -10.73 -22.38 -6.84
CA ILE A 66 -11.10 -21.84 -5.53
C ILE A 66 -10.09 -22.34 -4.51
N GLY A 67 -9.51 -21.44 -3.74
CA GLY A 67 -8.47 -21.71 -2.74
C GLY A 67 -7.05 -21.44 -3.22
N ASP A 68 -6.83 -21.21 -4.52
CA ASP A 68 -5.50 -20.87 -5.03
C ASP A 68 -5.03 -19.52 -4.45
N VAL A 69 -3.72 -19.37 -4.33
CA VAL A 69 -3.08 -18.16 -3.80
C VAL A 69 -2.34 -17.45 -4.92
N ILE A 70 -2.69 -16.19 -5.14
CA ILE A 70 -2.03 -15.29 -6.09
C ILE A 70 -1.02 -14.45 -5.32
N THR A 71 0.26 -14.55 -5.69
CA THR A 71 1.39 -13.81 -5.10
C THR A 71 1.93 -12.74 -6.06
N ALA A 72 3.03 -12.10 -5.68
CA ALA A 72 3.72 -11.09 -6.50
C ALA A 72 4.21 -11.63 -7.85
N ASN A 73 4.41 -12.94 -7.99
CA ASN A 73 4.90 -13.61 -9.21
C ASN A 73 4.02 -13.46 -10.45
N THR A 74 2.82 -12.91 -10.28
CA THR A 74 1.95 -12.60 -11.41
C THR A 74 2.51 -11.50 -12.30
N PHE A 75 3.44 -10.69 -11.78
CA PHE A 75 4.04 -9.57 -12.46
C PHE A 75 5.55 -9.76 -12.63
N GLU A 76 6.09 -9.30 -13.74
CA GLU A 76 7.52 -9.32 -14.04
C GLU A 76 8.11 -7.91 -14.04
N VAL A 77 9.42 -7.83 -13.86
CA VAL A 77 10.17 -6.56 -13.97
C VAL A 77 10.04 -6.01 -15.40
N GLY A 78 9.76 -4.72 -15.51
CA GLY A 78 9.50 -4.03 -16.77
C GLY A 78 8.05 -4.06 -17.25
N ASP A 79 7.15 -4.78 -16.55
CA ASP A 79 5.73 -4.75 -16.86
C ASP A 79 5.13 -3.36 -16.63
N VAL A 80 4.16 -3.00 -17.46
CA VAL A 80 3.41 -1.76 -17.33
C VAL A 80 2.07 -2.04 -16.68
N VAL A 81 1.77 -1.34 -15.61
CA VAL A 81 0.60 -1.58 -14.77
C VAL A 81 -0.24 -0.32 -14.53
N ASP A 82 -1.52 -0.54 -14.28
CA ASP A 82 -2.46 0.47 -13.83
C ASP A 82 -2.76 0.24 -12.34
N VAL A 83 -2.53 1.27 -11.51
CA VAL A 83 -2.75 1.20 -10.08
C VAL A 83 -3.97 2.00 -9.67
N THR A 84 -4.97 1.33 -9.10
CA THR A 84 -6.21 1.93 -8.63
C THR A 84 -6.22 1.94 -7.10
N GLY A 85 -6.53 3.09 -6.51
CA GLY A 85 -6.64 3.25 -5.07
C GLY A 85 -7.67 4.31 -4.70
N THR A 86 -7.90 4.46 -3.40
CA THR A 86 -8.76 5.49 -2.84
C THR A 86 -7.92 6.70 -2.45
N SER A 87 -8.20 7.86 -3.02
CA SER A 87 -7.47 9.09 -2.74
C SER A 87 -7.57 9.52 -1.28
N LYS A 88 -6.60 10.32 -0.81
CA LYS A 88 -6.64 10.86 0.56
C LYS A 88 -7.86 11.76 0.74
N GLY A 89 -8.59 11.58 1.85
CA GLY A 89 -9.72 12.43 2.21
C GLY A 89 -9.29 13.80 2.74
N HIS A 90 -10.03 14.83 2.36
CA HIS A 90 -9.83 16.21 2.83
C HIS A 90 -11.08 16.76 3.52
N GLY A 91 -12.11 15.94 3.68
CA GLY A 91 -13.38 16.33 4.25
C GLY A 91 -14.14 17.35 3.41
N PHE A 92 -14.98 18.17 4.04
CA PHE A 92 -15.70 19.24 3.37
C PHE A 92 -14.74 20.40 3.07
N THR A 93 -14.54 20.72 1.81
CA THR A 93 -13.61 21.75 1.34
C THR A 93 -14.30 22.84 0.56
N GLY A 94 -13.79 24.07 0.71
CA GLY A 94 -14.25 25.24 -0.04
C GLY A 94 -13.82 25.18 -1.52
N VAL A 95 -14.46 26.01 -2.32
CA VAL A 95 -14.30 26.05 -3.78
C VAL A 95 -12.88 26.37 -4.24
N ILE A 96 -12.13 27.12 -3.46
CA ILE A 96 -10.74 27.49 -3.78
C ILE A 96 -9.85 26.25 -3.77
N LYS A 97 -9.89 25.45 -2.69
CA LYS A 97 -9.08 24.23 -2.57
C LYS A 97 -9.60 23.13 -3.49
N ARG A 98 -10.94 22.96 -3.56
CA ARG A 98 -11.55 21.86 -4.31
C ARG A 98 -11.46 22.01 -5.82
N HIS A 99 -11.57 23.25 -6.32
CA HIS A 99 -11.69 23.53 -7.75
C HIS A 99 -10.68 24.56 -8.25
N ASN A 100 -9.68 24.93 -7.44
CA ASN A 100 -8.66 25.93 -7.78
C ASN A 100 -9.23 27.27 -8.24
N GLN A 101 -10.34 27.73 -7.62
CA GLN A 101 -10.91 29.03 -7.91
C GLN A 101 -10.09 30.12 -7.25
N SER A 102 -10.07 31.31 -7.89
CA SER A 102 -9.41 32.49 -7.34
C SER A 102 -10.16 33.02 -6.12
N ARG A 103 -9.42 33.55 -5.16
CA ARG A 103 -9.96 34.30 -4.02
C ARG A 103 -10.33 35.71 -4.46
N GLY A 104 -11.34 36.31 -3.83
CA GLY A 104 -11.67 37.70 -4.04
C GLY A 104 -10.68 38.67 -3.36
N PRO A 105 -10.76 39.98 -3.63
CA PRO A 105 -9.89 40.98 -3.00
C PRO A 105 -10.01 41.00 -1.49
N GLU A 106 -8.90 41.18 -0.78
CA GLU A 106 -8.87 41.28 0.68
C GLU A 106 -9.05 42.73 1.19
N THR A 107 -8.82 43.69 0.30
CA THR A 107 -8.91 45.15 0.57
C THR A 107 -9.98 45.80 -0.29
N HIS A 108 -9.99 47.14 -0.39
CA HIS A 108 -10.95 47.93 -1.17
C HIS A 108 -12.42 47.72 -0.76
N GLY A 109 -12.68 47.44 0.53
CA GLY A 109 -14.04 47.27 1.05
C GLY A 109 -14.71 45.96 0.67
N SER A 110 -13.99 45.02 0.06
CA SER A 110 -14.53 43.71 -0.29
C SER A 110 -14.82 42.91 0.96
N ARG A 111 -16.02 42.32 1.03
CA ARG A 111 -16.41 41.29 2.04
C ARG A 111 -16.53 39.92 1.42
N TYR A 112 -16.02 39.73 0.19
CA TYR A 112 -16.20 38.55 -0.63
C TYR A 112 -14.87 37.84 -0.87
N HIS A 113 -14.31 37.19 0.15
CA HIS A 113 -12.95 36.65 0.10
C HIS A 113 -12.87 35.24 -0.46
N ARG A 114 -13.63 34.30 0.11
CA ARG A 114 -13.53 32.87 -0.18
C ARG A 114 -14.86 32.22 -0.64
N ARG A 115 -15.76 33.01 -1.17
CA ARG A 115 -17.10 32.58 -1.59
C ARG A 115 -17.13 32.11 -3.05
N PRO A 116 -18.14 31.30 -3.45
CA PRO A 116 -18.19 30.64 -4.77
C PRO A 116 -18.53 31.62 -5.93
N GLY A 117 -18.94 32.83 -5.67
CA GLY A 117 -19.36 33.79 -6.69
C GLY A 117 -20.80 33.57 -7.16
N SER A 118 -21.11 34.07 -8.36
CA SER A 118 -22.42 33.90 -8.95
C SER A 118 -22.77 32.43 -9.14
N LEU A 119 -23.99 32.05 -8.77
CA LEU A 119 -24.47 30.69 -8.92
C LEU A 119 -25.04 30.39 -10.31
N GLY A 120 -25.24 31.40 -11.12
CA GLY A 120 -25.75 31.28 -12.48
C GLY A 120 -26.48 32.52 -12.96
N THR A 121 -27.09 32.42 -14.14
CA THR A 121 -27.97 33.46 -14.71
C THR A 121 -29.40 33.30 -14.21
N MET A 122 -30.23 34.34 -14.36
CA MET A 122 -31.61 34.34 -13.89
C MET A 122 -32.54 33.42 -14.71
N LEU A 123 -32.28 33.27 -16.01
CA LEU A 123 -33.17 32.52 -16.92
C LEU A 123 -33.42 31.07 -16.53
N PRO A 124 -32.44 30.24 -16.14
CA PRO A 124 -32.68 28.85 -15.77
C PRO A 124 -33.49 28.68 -14.48
N LYS A 125 -33.64 29.72 -13.64
CA LYS A 125 -34.31 29.68 -12.31
C LYS A 125 -33.83 28.55 -11.39
N ARG A 126 -32.65 28.02 -11.63
CA ARG A 126 -32.01 26.95 -10.86
C ARG A 126 -30.48 27.00 -10.99
N VAL A 127 -29.77 26.40 -10.05
CA VAL A 127 -28.32 26.15 -10.20
C VAL A 127 -28.14 24.95 -11.13
N LEU A 128 -27.33 25.12 -12.16
CA LEU A 128 -27.07 24.07 -13.14
C LEU A 128 -26.31 22.89 -12.51
N LYS A 129 -26.60 21.67 -12.99
CA LYS A 129 -25.85 20.48 -12.60
C LYS A 129 -24.38 20.64 -12.99
N GLY A 130 -23.46 20.12 -12.16
CA GLY A 130 -22.03 20.22 -12.41
C GLY A 130 -21.41 21.58 -12.01
N LYS A 131 -22.17 22.54 -11.45
CA LYS A 131 -21.60 23.78 -10.92
C LYS A 131 -20.56 23.47 -9.85
N LYS A 132 -19.35 24.03 -10.01
CA LYS A 132 -18.23 23.85 -9.09
C LYS A 132 -18.48 24.58 -7.77
N LEU A 133 -18.93 23.86 -6.76
CA LEU A 133 -19.24 24.37 -5.42
C LEU A 133 -18.41 23.64 -4.36
N SER A 134 -18.43 24.16 -3.13
CA SER A 134 -17.86 23.49 -1.97
C SER A 134 -18.53 22.13 -1.73
N GLY A 135 -17.80 21.21 -1.14
CA GLY A 135 -18.29 19.88 -0.83
C GLY A 135 -17.17 18.94 -0.41
N HIS A 136 -17.49 17.67 -0.31
CA HIS A 136 -16.52 16.61 0.02
C HIS A 136 -15.42 16.54 -1.04
N MET A 137 -14.17 16.43 -0.60
CA MET A 137 -13.00 16.30 -1.45
C MET A 137 -12.16 15.11 -1.00
N GLY A 138 -11.79 14.28 -1.96
CA GLY A 138 -11.05 13.04 -1.71
C GLY A 138 -11.96 11.86 -1.35
N VAL A 139 -11.34 10.73 -0.98
CA VAL A 139 -11.98 9.42 -0.82
C VAL A 139 -12.63 8.95 -2.14
N ASP A 140 -12.12 9.44 -3.25
CA ASP A 140 -12.53 9.05 -4.58
C ASP A 140 -11.64 7.90 -5.08
N THR A 141 -12.21 6.99 -5.85
CA THR A 141 -11.43 5.95 -6.55
C THR A 141 -10.68 6.61 -7.71
N VAL A 142 -9.35 6.53 -7.67
CA VAL A 142 -8.46 7.10 -8.68
C VAL A 142 -7.58 6.00 -9.24
N THR A 143 -7.41 5.98 -10.56
CA THR A 143 -6.49 5.06 -11.25
C THR A 143 -5.38 5.86 -11.89
N ILE A 144 -4.14 5.51 -11.57
CA ILE A 144 -2.95 6.02 -12.25
C ILE A 144 -2.51 4.96 -13.24
N GLN A 145 -2.40 5.35 -14.50
CA GLN A 145 -2.15 4.44 -15.62
C GLN A 145 -0.67 4.45 -16.03
N ASN A 146 -0.24 3.33 -16.63
CA ASN A 146 1.06 3.19 -17.28
C ASN A 146 2.25 3.37 -16.34
N LEU A 147 2.16 2.86 -15.12
CA LEU A 147 3.29 2.77 -14.20
C LEU A 147 4.14 1.55 -14.54
N GLU A 148 5.45 1.66 -14.37
CA GLU A 148 6.42 0.62 -14.67
C GLU A 148 6.83 -0.10 -13.39
N ILE A 149 6.90 -1.42 -13.43
CA ILE A 149 7.44 -2.24 -12.36
C ILE A 149 8.95 -2.26 -12.48
N ILE A 150 9.64 -1.81 -11.44
CA ILE A 150 11.10 -1.76 -11.38
C ILE A 150 11.65 -3.04 -10.78
N ASP A 151 11.01 -3.56 -9.74
CA ASP A 151 11.46 -4.74 -9.01
C ASP A 151 10.29 -5.52 -8.44
N VAL A 152 10.44 -6.84 -8.34
CA VAL A 152 9.49 -7.77 -7.74
C VAL A 152 10.26 -8.71 -6.83
N ASN A 153 10.00 -8.64 -5.54
CA ASN A 153 10.60 -9.55 -4.57
C ASN A 153 9.52 -10.44 -3.95
N GLU A 154 9.59 -11.73 -4.27
CA GLU A 154 8.65 -12.71 -3.75
C GLU A 154 8.92 -13.07 -2.30
N SER A 155 10.20 -13.18 -1.91
CA SER A 155 10.58 -13.59 -0.56
C SER A 155 10.16 -12.57 0.50
N GLU A 156 10.25 -11.30 0.18
CA GLU A 156 9.80 -10.20 1.06
C GLU A 156 8.37 -9.73 0.75
N GLY A 157 7.76 -10.23 -0.33
CA GLY A 157 6.39 -9.94 -0.70
C GLY A 157 6.15 -8.47 -1.07
N TYR A 158 7.03 -7.85 -1.87
CA TYR A 158 6.80 -6.49 -2.34
C TYR A 158 6.97 -6.33 -3.86
N ILE A 159 6.34 -5.29 -4.38
CA ILE A 159 6.53 -4.81 -5.76
C ILE A 159 6.97 -3.35 -5.70
N LEU A 160 8.02 -3.01 -6.44
CA LEU A 160 8.52 -1.66 -6.59
C LEU A 160 7.98 -1.06 -7.89
N VAL A 161 7.23 0.02 -7.79
CA VAL A 161 6.59 0.69 -8.93
C VAL A 161 7.16 2.10 -9.09
N SER A 162 7.48 2.47 -10.33
CA SER A 162 7.97 3.81 -10.68
C SER A 162 6.81 4.80 -10.73
N GLY A 163 6.79 5.80 -9.83
CA GLY A 163 5.84 6.91 -9.85
C GLY A 163 4.95 6.98 -8.63
N ASN A 164 3.81 7.64 -8.77
CA ASN A 164 2.90 7.91 -7.67
C ASN A 164 1.82 6.83 -7.55
N VAL A 165 1.54 6.41 -6.32
CA VAL A 165 0.45 5.49 -6.00
C VAL A 165 -0.66 6.27 -5.28
N PRO A 166 -1.95 6.10 -5.67
CA PRO A 166 -3.05 6.84 -5.06
C PRO A 166 -3.37 6.32 -3.66
N GLY A 167 -3.62 7.22 -2.73
CA GLY A 167 -4.11 6.89 -1.40
C GLY A 167 -3.21 7.28 -0.24
N ALA A 168 -3.60 6.86 0.95
CA ALA A 168 -2.83 7.03 2.18
C ALA A 168 -1.79 5.90 2.32
N LYS A 169 -0.82 6.08 3.23
CA LYS A 169 0.06 4.97 3.62
C LYS A 169 -0.78 3.82 4.18
N ASN A 170 -0.39 2.59 3.86
CA ASN A 170 -1.07 1.36 4.30
C ASN A 170 -2.53 1.25 3.82
N SER A 171 -2.89 1.96 2.74
CA SER A 171 -4.18 1.77 2.08
C SER A 171 -4.12 0.65 1.03
N VAL A 172 -5.25 -0.02 0.83
CA VAL A 172 -5.36 -1.07 -0.19
C VAL A 172 -5.36 -0.44 -1.57
N VAL A 173 -4.53 -0.98 -2.46
CA VAL A 173 -4.47 -0.63 -3.87
C VAL A 173 -4.72 -1.87 -4.72
N PHE A 174 -5.22 -1.67 -5.91
CA PHE A 174 -5.48 -2.71 -6.87
C PHE A 174 -4.59 -2.50 -8.09
N ILE A 175 -3.76 -3.49 -8.40
CA ILE A 175 -2.81 -3.46 -9.51
C ILE A 175 -3.36 -4.38 -10.60
N LYS A 176 -3.34 -3.91 -11.83
CA LYS A 176 -3.67 -4.70 -13.01
C LYS A 176 -2.75 -4.32 -14.17
N SER A 177 -2.59 -5.19 -15.14
CA SER A 177 -1.86 -4.90 -16.37
C SER A 177 -2.46 -3.68 -17.08
N ALA A 178 -1.61 -2.85 -17.69
CA ALA A 178 -2.04 -1.62 -18.33
C ALA A 178 -2.89 -1.91 -19.58
N VAL A 179 -4.03 -1.24 -19.69
CA VAL A 179 -4.94 -1.38 -20.83
C VAL A 179 -4.41 -0.68 -22.08
N LYS A 180 -3.78 0.51 -21.91
CA LYS A 180 -3.37 1.35 -23.03
C LYS A 180 -1.97 1.08 -23.55
N ASN A 181 -1.07 0.60 -22.73
CA ASN A 181 0.33 0.42 -23.08
C ASN A 181 0.87 -0.85 -22.40
N SER A 182 0.53 -1.99 -22.98
CA SER A 182 0.91 -3.31 -22.46
C SER A 182 2.33 -3.75 -22.88
N ARG A 183 3.10 -2.92 -23.60
CA ARG A 183 4.46 -3.27 -24.00
C ARG A 183 5.39 -3.21 -22.79
N LYS A 184 6.11 -4.31 -22.56
CA LYS A 184 7.19 -4.34 -21.55
C LYS A 184 8.22 -3.27 -21.91
N LYS A 185 8.66 -2.52 -20.91
CA LYS A 185 9.80 -1.64 -21.03
C LYS A 185 11.07 -2.40 -20.68
N ASN A 186 12.19 -1.94 -21.17
CA ASN A 186 13.48 -2.49 -20.76
C ASN A 186 13.62 -2.29 -19.25
N PRO A 187 13.97 -3.35 -18.49
CA PRO A 187 14.15 -3.22 -17.05
C PRO A 187 15.21 -2.16 -16.75
N LYS A 188 14.92 -1.33 -15.76
CA LYS A 188 15.88 -0.34 -15.27
C LYS A 188 16.80 -1.01 -14.28
N GLU A 189 18.09 -0.85 -14.47
CA GLU A 189 19.07 -1.31 -13.51
C GLU A 189 18.97 -0.49 -12.22
N ILE A 190 18.79 -1.17 -11.11
CA ILE A 190 18.81 -0.55 -9.79
C ILE A 190 20.28 -0.49 -9.37
N ILE A 191 20.77 0.71 -9.08
CA ILE A 191 22.10 0.89 -8.50
C ILE A 191 22.04 0.41 -7.05
N THR A 192 22.58 -0.76 -6.79
CA THR A 192 22.79 -1.24 -5.42
C THR A 192 24.12 -0.68 -4.93
N TYR A 193 24.08 0.12 -3.88
CA TYR A 193 25.29 0.47 -3.14
C TYR A 193 25.61 -0.71 -2.24
N GLU A 194 26.66 -1.47 -2.56
CA GLU A 194 27.24 -2.39 -1.60
C GLU A 194 27.84 -1.51 -0.49
N GLU A 195 27.29 -1.60 0.71
CA GLU A 195 27.94 -1.07 1.89
C GLU A 195 29.24 -1.88 2.04
N GLU A 196 30.39 -1.30 1.70
CA GLU A 196 31.68 -1.83 2.06
C GLU A 196 31.69 -1.95 3.58
N THR A 197 31.44 -3.15 4.09
CA THR A 197 31.70 -3.46 5.48
C THR A 197 33.19 -3.22 5.70
N PRO A 198 33.61 -2.31 6.57
CA PRO A 198 35.03 -2.11 6.85
C PRO A 198 35.58 -3.46 7.33
N ILE A 199 36.53 -3.98 6.59
CA ILE A 199 37.28 -5.17 6.95
C ILE A 199 37.96 -4.88 8.28
N VAL A 200 37.42 -5.46 9.37
CA VAL A 200 38.08 -5.50 10.66
C VAL A 200 39.14 -6.63 10.61
N GLU A 201 40.15 -6.41 9.79
CA GLU A 201 41.42 -7.11 9.89
C GLU A 201 42.43 -6.10 10.49
N GLU A 202 42.46 -6.01 11.80
CA GLU A 202 43.64 -5.58 12.52
C GLU A 202 43.37 -5.51 14.05
N THR A 203 43.21 -6.66 14.69
CA THR A 203 43.47 -6.75 16.14
C THR A 203 43.65 -8.23 16.59
N ALA A 204 44.29 -9.06 15.77
CA ALA A 204 44.67 -10.41 16.19
C ALA A 204 46.16 -10.57 16.50
N GLU A 205 47.00 -9.51 16.33
CA GLU A 205 48.44 -9.63 16.59
C GLU A 205 48.94 -8.93 17.85
N VAL A 206 48.08 -8.37 18.69
CA VAL A 206 48.52 -7.73 19.94
C VAL A 206 48.12 -8.47 21.22
N ALA A 207 47.56 -9.67 21.10
CA ALA A 207 47.11 -10.50 22.23
C ALA A 207 48.07 -11.64 22.62
N GLU A 208 49.20 -11.83 21.90
CA GLU A 208 50.20 -12.90 22.22
C GLU A 208 51.45 -12.43 22.94
N GLU A 209 51.64 -11.15 23.25
CA GLU A 209 52.88 -10.66 23.92
C GLU A 209 52.68 -10.22 25.38
N LYS A 210 51.67 -10.71 26.09
CA LYS A 210 51.48 -10.43 27.54
C LYS A 210 51.07 -11.66 28.36
N ALA A 211 51.68 -12.80 28.10
CA ALA A 211 51.52 -13.97 28.94
C ALA A 211 52.89 -14.58 29.29
N GLU A 212 53.79 -13.81 29.88
CA GLU A 212 54.91 -14.36 30.64
C GLU A 212 55.42 -13.34 31.67
N ALA A 213 55.08 -13.61 32.95
CA ALA A 213 55.90 -13.42 34.16
C ALA A 213 55.03 -13.34 35.41
N PRO A 214 55.57 -13.66 36.60
CA PRO A 214 54.94 -14.72 37.42
C PRO A 214 54.33 -14.22 38.74
N VAL A 215 53.61 -15.17 39.32
CA VAL A 215 53.11 -15.28 40.70
C VAL A 215 53.96 -14.59 41.79
N GLU A 216 53.33 -13.80 42.65
CA GLU A 216 53.64 -13.79 44.10
C GLU A 216 52.33 -13.55 44.90
N THR A 217 52.20 -14.48 45.83
CA THR A 217 51.21 -14.61 46.89
C THR A 217 51.21 -13.42 47.85
N ASN A 218 50.07 -13.09 48.42
CA ASN A 218 49.93 -13.04 49.90
C ASN A 218 48.45 -12.89 50.32
N ASP A 219 48.17 -13.72 51.30
CA ASP A 219 47.01 -13.86 52.16
C ASP A 219 46.59 -12.57 52.90
N ALA A 220 45.33 -12.55 53.21
CA ALA A 220 44.70 -12.40 54.53
C ALA A 220 43.28 -11.83 54.37
N ALA A 221 42.30 -12.65 54.68
CA ALA A 221 41.44 -12.60 55.86
C ALA A 221 40.71 -11.24 56.07
N ASP A 222 39.48 -11.13 56.13
CA ASP A 222 38.55 -11.48 57.19
C ASP A 222 37.14 -10.92 56.88
N THR A 223 36.17 -11.73 56.95
CA THR A 223 35.01 -11.79 57.84
C THR A 223 34.03 -10.58 57.95
N ILE A 224 32.78 -10.99 57.96
CA ILE A 224 31.64 -10.53 58.78
C ILE A 224 30.54 -9.75 58.06
N GLU A 225 29.46 -10.48 57.82
CA GLU A 225 28.08 -10.39 58.38
C GLU A 225 27.28 -9.13 58.15
N SER A 226 26.19 -9.35 57.63
CA SER A 226 24.81 -9.49 58.11
C SER A 226 23.89 -8.30 57.82
N GLU A 227 22.76 -8.71 57.37
CA GLU A 227 21.36 -8.39 57.75
C GLU A 227 20.69 -7.09 57.35
N ASN A 228 19.53 -7.37 56.80
CA ASN A 228 18.23 -6.71 57.01
C ASN A 228 17.96 -5.29 56.49
N ASN A 229 17.12 -5.14 55.52
CA ASN A 229 15.69 -4.93 55.68
C ASN A 229 15.06 -4.81 54.32
#